data_020935bc7dd97c7ea676160ec7a6bb9a
#
_entry.id   020935bc7dd97c7ea676160ec7a6bb9a
#
_cell.length_a   1.000
_cell.length_b   1.000
_cell.length_c   1.000
_cell.angle_alpha   90.00
_cell.angle_beta   90.00
_cell.angle_gamma   90.00
#
_symmetry.space_group_name_H-M   'P 1'
#
loop_
_entity.id
_entity.type
_entity.pdbx_description
1 polymer ?
#
loop_
_entity_poly.entity_id
_entity_poly.type
_entity_poly.pdbx_seq_one_letter_code
_entity_poly.pdbx_strand_id
1 'polypeptide(L)'
;MYEYIEKSKKLGFGLFVHFGLYSVVGKGEWYLRLNPKADKEKYNNLIKRFNVKKTWAKDLVKTAKAAGCKYITLTTRHHDGFFLYDTCGFNEFDAPHSATGRDLIREFVDECNAEGIAPFFYHTLLDWHNIGIKPISRNISIALSRNILYSRGHDARVVV
;
A
#
# COMPACT_ATOMS: atom_id res chain seq x y z
N MET A 1 -26.84 -10.02 -0.04
CA MET A 1 -25.43 -9.76 0.35
C MET A 1 -24.67 -9.50 -0.94
N TYR A 2 -23.69 -8.58 -0.96
CA TYR A 2 -22.98 -8.26 -2.21
C TYR A 2 -22.10 -9.42 -2.65
N GLU A 3 -22.08 -9.72 -3.95
CA GLU A 3 -21.35 -10.85 -4.54
C GLU A 3 -19.85 -10.86 -4.20
N TYR A 4 -19.22 -9.67 -4.13
CA TYR A 4 -17.80 -9.56 -3.78
C TYR A 4 -17.50 -9.99 -2.33
N ILE A 5 -18.45 -9.80 -1.38
CA ILE A 5 -18.30 -10.25 0.00
C ILE A 5 -18.31 -11.78 0.05
N GLU A 6 -19.22 -12.42 -0.68
CA GLU A 6 -19.26 -13.88 -0.75
C GLU A 6 -18.02 -14.48 -1.41
N LYS A 7 -17.53 -13.86 -2.47
CA LYS A 7 -16.25 -14.24 -3.09
C LYS A 7 -15.08 -14.10 -2.12
N SER A 8 -15.03 -13.02 -1.31
CA SER A 8 -13.96 -12.81 -0.34
C SER A 8 -13.95 -13.85 0.78
N LYS A 9 -15.13 -14.19 1.31
CA LYS A 9 -15.28 -15.23 2.35
C LYS A 9 -14.76 -16.60 1.90
N LYS A 10 -14.87 -16.91 0.61
CA LYS A 10 -14.42 -18.18 0.04
C LYS A 10 -12.91 -18.28 -0.17
N LEU A 11 -12.18 -17.17 -0.08
CA LEU A 11 -10.72 -17.18 -0.29
C LEU A 11 -9.97 -17.92 0.84
N GLY A 12 -10.50 -17.87 2.07
CA GLY A 12 -9.91 -18.58 3.21
C GLY A 12 -8.63 -17.91 3.72
N PHE A 13 -7.48 -18.57 3.59
CA PHE A 13 -6.21 -18.10 4.15
C PHE A 13 -5.51 -17.06 3.28
N GLY A 14 -5.03 -15.98 3.91
CA GLY A 14 -4.30 -14.91 3.24
C GLY A 14 -3.26 -14.24 4.12
N LEU A 15 -2.47 -13.36 3.52
CA LEU A 15 -1.40 -12.63 4.17
C LEU A 15 -1.77 -11.15 4.30
N PHE A 16 -1.52 -10.54 5.45
CA PHE A 16 -1.59 -9.08 5.62
C PHE A 16 -0.16 -8.52 5.80
N VAL A 17 0.20 -7.57 4.94
CA VAL A 17 1.55 -6.99 4.88
C VAL A 17 1.49 -5.50 5.19
N HIS A 18 2.18 -5.09 6.24
CA HIS A 18 2.47 -3.70 6.51
C HIS A 18 3.81 -3.35 5.86
N PHE A 19 3.76 -2.51 4.82
CA PHE A 19 4.94 -2.07 4.10
C PHE A 19 4.82 -0.58 3.76
N GLY A 20 5.87 0.19 3.99
CA GLY A 20 5.88 1.63 3.78
C GLY A 20 7.18 2.26 4.27
N LEU A 21 7.18 3.59 4.41
CA LEU A 21 8.35 4.35 4.81
C LEU A 21 8.91 3.91 6.20
N TYR A 22 8.02 3.50 7.11
CA TYR A 22 8.39 2.95 8.43
C TYR A 22 9.23 1.66 8.34
N SER A 23 9.21 0.96 7.22
CA SER A 23 10.05 -0.23 7.01
C SER A 23 11.54 0.13 6.95
N VAL A 24 11.89 1.37 6.55
CA VAL A 24 13.27 1.87 6.60
C VAL A 24 13.76 2.03 8.05
N VAL A 25 12.84 2.34 8.96
CA VAL A 25 13.15 2.48 10.40
C VAL A 25 13.27 1.11 11.08
N GLY A 26 12.49 0.12 10.64
CA GLY A 26 12.50 -1.23 11.19
C GLY A 26 11.92 -1.34 12.62
N LYS A 27 11.04 -0.41 13.02
CA LYS A 27 10.44 -0.33 14.37
C LYS A 27 8.90 -0.31 14.36
N GLY A 28 8.30 -0.82 13.28
CA GLY A 28 6.85 -0.90 13.11
C GLY A 28 6.22 0.39 12.56
N GLU A 29 4.99 0.24 12.11
CA GLU A 29 4.23 1.28 11.40
C GLU A 29 3.73 2.41 12.33
N TRP A 30 3.71 2.16 13.63
CA TRP A 30 3.34 3.15 14.66
C TRP A 30 4.53 3.94 15.22
N TYR A 31 5.73 3.77 14.67
CA TYR A 31 6.97 4.39 15.17
C TYR A 31 6.83 5.89 15.44
N LEU A 32 6.28 6.64 14.49
CA LEU A 32 6.10 8.11 14.63
C LEU A 32 5.18 8.50 15.79
N ARG A 33 4.20 7.67 16.10
CA ARG A 33 3.18 7.98 17.13
C ARG A 33 3.59 7.51 18.51
N LEU A 34 4.20 6.33 18.59
CA LEU A 34 4.53 5.69 19.87
C LEU A 34 5.91 6.07 20.40
N ASN A 35 6.78 6.67 19.59
CA ASN A 35 8.09 7.08 20.02
C ASN A 35 8.12 8.58 20.31
N PRO A 36 8.19 9.02 21.61
CA PRO A 36 8.23 10.44 21.97
C PRO A 36 9.46 11.18 21.44
N LYS A 37 10.51 10.45 21.06
CA LYS A 37 11.75 11.00 20.49
C LYS A 37 11.76 10.95 18.95
N ALA A 38 10.65 10.54 18.31
CA ALA A 38 10.58 10.51 16.86
C ALA A 38 10.57 11.94 16.30
N ASP A 39 11.51 12.21 15.43
CA ASP A 39 11.62 13.47 14.70
C ASP A 39 10.88 13.29 13.37
N LYS A 40 9.79 14.04 13.21
CA LYS A 40 8.93 13.96 12.03
C LYS A 40 9.66 14.39 10.75
N GLU A 41 10.49 15.43 10.82
CA GLU A 41 11.24 15.89 9.65
C GLU A 41 12.28 14.85 9.20
N LYS A 42 13.02 14.28 10.15
CA LYS A 42 13.94 13.17 9.85
C LYS A 42 13.21 11.97 9.28
N TYR A 43 12.02 11.65 9.79
CA TYR A 43 11.19 10.57 9.24
C TYR A 43 10.77 10.86 7.82
N ASN A 44 10.25 12.06 7.53
CA ASN A 44 9.83 12.44 6.19
C ASN A 44 11.01 12.39 5.19
N ASN A 45 12.21 12.77 5.62
CA ASN A 45 13.42 12.69 4.80
C ASN A 45 13.83 11.24 4.43
N LEU A 46 13.25 10.20 5.07
CA LEU A 46 13.48 8.80 4.68
C LEU A 46 13.01 8.50 3.25
N ILE A 47 12.11 9.31 2.69
CA ILE A 47 11.69 9.20 1.29
C ILE A 47 12.90 9.16 0.33
N LYS A 48 13.98 9.92 0.64
CA LYS A 48 15.23 9.95 -0.13
C LYS A 48 16.04 8.65 -0.04
N ARG A 49 15.70 7.76 0.89
CA ARG A 49 16.37 6.48 1.14
C ARG A 49 15.44 5.27 0.90
N PHE A 50 14.14 5.52 0.69
CA PHE A 50 13.17 4.48 0.42
C PHE A 50 13.38 3.91 -0.98
N ASN A 51 14.29 2.94 -1.05
CA ASN A 51 14.65 2.25 -2.29
C ASN A 51 14.33 0.76 -2.16
N VAL A 52 13.41 0.30 -3.00
CA VAL A 52 12.86 -1.05 -2.94
C VAL A 52 13.46 -1.89 -4.05
N LYS A 53 13.95 -3.12 -3.75
CA LYS A 53 14.52 -4.00 -4.76
C LYS A 53 13.50 -4.30 -5.88
N LYS A 54 13.97 -4.48 -7.11
CA LYS A 54 13.08 -4.68 -8.27
C LYS A 54 12.24 -5.95 -8.21
N THR A 55 12.68 -6.95 -7.47
CA THR A 55 11.98 -8.26 -7.36
C THR A 55 11.03 -8.34 -6.16
N TRP A 56 10.82 -7.24 -5.42
CA TRP A 56 10.11 -7.26 -4.14
C TRP A 56 8.70 -7.86 -4.22
N ALA A 57 7.90 -7.42 -5.22
CA ALA A 57 6.53 -7.88 -5.41
C ALA A 57 6.50 -9.37 -5.78
N LYS A 58 7.36 -9.77 -6.72
CA LYS A 58 7.52 -11.16 -7.12
C LYS A 58 7.90 -12.08 -5.96
N ASP A 59 8.86 -11.65 -5.14
CA ASP A 59 9.32 -12.43 -4.00
C ASP A 59 8.22 -12.55 -2.94
N LEU A 60 7.50 -11.46 -2.65
CA LEU A 60 6.38 -11.44 -1.73
C LEU A 60 5.26 -12.38 -2.19
N VAL A 61 4.81 -12.23 -3.44
CA VAL A 61 3.67 -12.98 -3.96
C VAL A 61 4.00 -14.46 -4.06
N LYS A 62 5.19 -14.83 -4.54
CA LYS A 62 5.63 -16.23 -4.57
C LYS A 62 5.73 -16.86 -3.19
N THR A 63 6.24 -16.12 -2.21
CA THR A 63 6.31 -16.59 -0.82
C THR A 63 4.91 -16.83 -0.24
N ALA A 64 3.99 -15.89 -0.44
CA ALA A 64 2.60 -16.04 0.01
C ALA A 64 1.90 -17.22 -0.68
N LYS A 65 2.10 -17.38 -1.99
CA LYS A 65 1.55 -18.51 -2.76
C LYS A 65 2.10 -19.86 -2.24
N ALA A 66 3.39 -19.95 -2.00
CA ALA A 66 4.01 -21.15 -1.46
C ALA A 66 3.50 -21.50 -0.04
N ALA A 67 3.14 -20.47 0.75
CA ALA A 67 2.51 -20.64 2.06
C ALA A 67 1.01 -21.03 1.97
N GLY A 68 0.43 -21.14 0.78
CA GLY A 68 -0.97 -21.50 0.56
C GLY A 68 -1.96 -20.34 0.62
N CYS A 69 -1.47 -19.09 0.67
CA CYS A 69 -2.33 -17.90 0.65
C CYS A 69 -3.12 -17.80 -0.65
N LYS A 70 -4.35 -17.34 -0.56
CA LYS A 70 -5.23 -17.06 -1.70
C LYS A 70 -5.38 -15.56 -1.99
N TYR A 71 -5.01 -14.74 -1.03
CA TYR A 71 -5.01 -13.28 -1.17
C TYR A 71 -3.87 -12.67 -0.35
N ILE A 72 -3.49 -11.44 -0.72
CA ILE A 72 -2.58 -10.61 0.05
C ILE A 72 -3.22 -9.25 0.23
N THR A 73 -3.33 -8.79 1.50
CA THR A 73 -3.69 -7.42 1.83
C THR A 73 -2.41 -6.62 2.05
N LEU A 74 -2.20 -5.59 1.23
CA LEU A 74 -1.04 -4.70 1.34
C LEU A 74 -1.48 -3.30 1.80
N THR A 75 -0.73 -2.68 2.70
CA THR A 75 -0.94 -1.27 3.04
C THR A 75 -0.54 -0.40 1.84
N THR A 76 -1.50 0.21 1.18
CA THR A 76 -1.25 1.16 0.08
C THR A 76 -0.86 2.54 0.60
N ARG A 77 -1.34 2.86 1.80
CA ARG A 77 -1.01 4.03 2.60
C ARG A 77 -1.30 3.71 4.06
N HIS A 78 -0.39 4.04 4.96
CA HIS A 78 -0.60 3.96 6.40
C HIS A 78 -0.74 5.37 7.01
N HIS A 79 -0.92 5.48 8.33
CA HIS A 79 -1.16 6.73 9.06
C HIS A 79 -0.03 7.75 8.93
N ASP A 80 1.19 7.34 8.57
CA ASP A 80 2.33 8.21 8.30
C ASP A 80 2.15 9.09 7.05
N GLY A 81 1.14 8.79 6.24
CA GLY A 81 0.76 9.57 5.08
C GLY A 81 1.51 9.24 3.80
N PHE A 82 2.46 8.29 3.81
CA PHE A 82 3.22 7.91 2.64
C PHE A 82 2.42 6.96 1.73
N PHE A 83 2.34 7.31 0.44
CA PHE A 83 1.64 6.52 -0.57
C PHE A 83 2.59 5.58 -1.29
N LEU A 84 2.23 4.30 -1.43
CA LEU A 84 3.02 3.33 -2.20
C LEU A 84 2.74 3.36 -3.71
N TYR A 85 1.84 4.21 -4.18
CA TYR A 85 1.41 4.32 -5.57
C TYR A 85 1.53 5.75 -6.09
N ASP A 86 1.44 5.90 -7.41
CA ASP A 86 1.40 7.19 -8.08
C ASP A 86 0.09 7.91 -7.77
N THR A 87 0.19 9.04 -7.07
CA THR A 87 -0.97 9.86 -6.72
C THR A 87 -1.45 10.74 -7.87
N CYS A 88 -0.84 10.63 -9.05
CA CYS A 88 -1.15 11.43 -10.24
C CYS A 88 -1.07 12.96 -9.98
N GLY A 89 -0.02 13.38 -9.25
CA GLY A 89 0.23 14.79 -8.93
C GLY A 89 -0.58 15.33 -7.76
N PHE A 90 -1.33 14.47 -7.07
CA PHE A 90 -2.10 14.88 -5.89
C PHE A 90 -1.22 15.12 -4.65
N ASN A 91 -0.16 14.33 -4.49
CA ASN A 91 0.78 14.42 -3.38
C ASN A 91 2.15 13.92 -3.83
N GLU A 92 3.23 14.60 -3.41
CA GLU A 92 4.61 14.17 -3.71
C GLU A 92 5.22 13.29 -2.60
N PHE A 93 4.49 13.04 -1.51
CA PHE A 93 4.91 12.12 -0.46
C PHE A 93 4.49 10.69 -0.81
N ASP A 94 5.04 10.18 -1.92
CA ASP A 94 4.70 8.90 -2.50
C ASP A 94 5.93 8.13 -3.03
N ALA A 95 5.74 6.88 -3.41
CA ALA A 95 6.81 6.01 -3.88
C ALA A 95 7.43 6.47 -5.22
N PRO A 96 6.71 6.99 -6.21
CA PRO A 96 7.30 7.58 -7.42
C PRO A 96 8.27 8.73 -7.14
N HIS A 97 8.01 9.58 -6.13
CA HIS A 97 8.90 10.68 -5.74
C HIS A 97 9.98 10.28 -4.73
N SER A 98 10.01 9.01 -4.33
CA SER A 98 11.05 8.46 -3.45
C SER A 98 12.27 7.96 -4.24
N ALA A 99 13.29 7.49 -3.51
CA ALA A 99 14.47 6.87 -4.15
C ALA A 99 14.13 5.62 -4.97
N THR A 100 12.97 4.99 -4.79
CA THR A 100 12.54 3.86 -5.63
C THR A 100 12.07 4.31 -7.02
N GLY A 101 11.47 5.52 -7.16
CA GLY A 101 11.02 6.10 -8.43
C GLY A 101 9.94 5.30 -9.16
N ARG A 102 9.13 4.48 -8.44
CA ARG A 102 8.21 3.51 -9.06
C ARG A 102 6.88 3.44 -8.33
N ASP A 103 5.81 3.10 -9.06
CA ASP A 103 4.51 2.74 -8.48
C ASP A 103 4.55 1.30 -7.97
N LEU A 104 4.71 1.14 -6.66
CA LEU A 104 4.82 -0.17 -6.04
C LEU A 104 3.48 -0.93 -6.00
N ILE A 105 2.36 -0.22 -5.97
CA ILE A 105 1.05 -0.88 -6.00
C ILE A 105 0.77 -1.45 -7.38
N ARG A 106 1.17 -0.78 -8.44
CA ARG A 106 1.09 -1.32 -9.80
C ARG A 106 1.89 -2.62 -9.92
N GLU A 107 3.15 -2.62 -9.48
CA GLU A 107 4.00 -3.82 -9.49
C GLU A 107 3.39 -4.98 -8.68
N PHE A 108 2.83 -4.67 -7.51
CA PHE A 108 2.17 -5.67 -6.66
C PHE A 108 0.94 -6.30 -7.32
N VAL A 109 0.07 -5.47 -7.92
CA VAL A 109 -1.14 -5.95 -8.61
C VAL A 109 -0.78 -6.82 -9.80
N ASP A 110 0.18 -6.37 -10.62
CA ASP A 110 0.60 -7.11 -11.81
C ASP A 110 1.15 -8.50 -11.43
N GLU A 111 1.96 -8.59 -10.37
CA GLU A 111 2.50 -9.87 -9.91
C GLU A 111 1.43 -10.76 -9.26
N CYS A 112 0.51 -10.19 -8.48
CA CYS A 112 -0.63 -10.93 -7.91
C CYS A 112 -1.48 -11.57 -9.01
N ASN A 113 -1.78 -10.81 -10.05
CA ASN A 113 -2.56 -11.29 -11.19
C ASN A 113 -1.83 -12.39 -11.96
N ALA A 114 -0.54 -12.24 -12.19
CA ALA A 114 0.28 -13.25 -12.88
C ALA A 114 0.31 -14.59 -12.11
N GLU A 115 0.27 -14.54 -10.78
CA GLU A 115 0.35 -15.72 -9.92
C GLU A 115 -1.03 -16.25 -9.45
N GLY A 116 -2.13 -15.59 -9.82
CA GLY A 116 -3.50 -15.98 -9.43
C GLY A 116 -3.80 -15.77 -7.94
N ILE A 117 -3.14 -14.80 -7.31
CA ILE A 117 -3.39 -14.34 -5.93
C ILE A 117 -4.29 -13.12 -5.99
N ALA A 118 -5.32 -13.05 -5.14
CA ALA A 118 -6.21 -11.89 -5.09
C ALA A 118 -5.53 -10.71 -4.36
N PRO A 119 -5.33 -9.54 -4.99
CA PRO A 119 -4.81 -8.36 -4.31
C PRO A 119 -5.90 -7.67 -3.50
N PHE A 120 -5.60 -7.36 -2.24
CA PHE A 120 -6.42 -6.55 -1.35
C PHE A 120 -5.60 -5.35 -0.85
N PHE A 121 -6.28 -4.25 -0.52
CA PHE A 121 -5.63 -3.02 -0.12
C PHE A 121 -6.16 -2.54 1.23
N TYR A 122 -5.24 -2.26 2.14
CA TYR A 122 -5.52 -1.45 3.31
C TYR A 122 -5.15 0.00 3.00
N HIS A 123 -6.11 0.90 3.15
CA HIS A 123 -5.91 2.33 2.93
C HIS A 123 -6.48 3.12 4.09
N THR A 124 -5.62 3.79 4.85
CA THR A 124 -6.06 4.61 5.97
C THR A 124 -6.54 6.00 5.53
N LEU A 125 -7.58 6.49 6.20
CA LEU A 125 -8.03 7.88 6.08
C LEU A 125 -7.32 8.80 7.08
N LEU A 126 -6.72 8.24 8.13
CA LEU A 126 -5.94 8.99 9.11
C LEU A 126 -4.59 9.41 8.51
N ASP A 127 -4.18 10.66 8.76
CA ASP A 127 -2.98 11.25 8.19
C ASP A 127 -2.18 12.02 9.24
N TRP A 128 -1.05 11.47 9.67
CA TRP A 128 -0.13 12.15 10.59
C TRP A 128 0.84 13.10 9.88
N HIS A 129 0.97 12.97 8.55
CA HIS A 129 1.81 13.85 7.75
C HIS A 129 1.16 15.24 7.60
N ASN A 130 -0.16 15.27 7.36
CA ASN A 130 -0.94 16.48 7.08
C ASN A 130 -1.96 16.79 8.19
N ILE A 131 -1.51 16.84 9.45
CA ILE A 131 -2.37 17.20 10.58
C ILE A 131 -2.92 18.62 10.37
N GLY A 132 -4.24 18.73 10.20
CA GLY A 132 -4.94 20.02 9.98
C GLY A 132 -5.46 20.26 8.58
N ILE A 133 -5.14 19.42 7.61
CA ILE A 133 -5.76 19.46 6.28
C ILE A 133 -7.03 18.62 6.29
N LYS A 134 -8.14 19.16 5.76
CA LYS A 134 -9.43 18.46 5.68
C LYS A 134 -9.26 17.08 5.01
N PRO A 135 -10.02 16.05 5.44
CA PRO A 135 -9.87 14.69 4.93
C PRO A 135 -9.99 14.66 3.39
N ILE A 136 -8.99 14.11 2.78
CA ILE A 136 -8.78 14.03 1.33
C ILE A 136 -9.63 12.90 0.70
N SER A 137 -10.73 12.52 1.35
CA SER A 137 -11.49 11.31 1.07
C SER A 137 -12.00 11.16 -0.39
N ARG A 138 -12.34 12.25 -1.06
CA ARG A 138 -12.90 12.18 -2.42
C ARG A 138 -11.84 11.95 -3.51
N ASN A 139 -10.67 12.58 -3.40
CA ASN A 139 -9.65 12.53 -4.45
C ASN A 139 -8.80 11.24 -4.37
N ILE A 140 -8.62 10.69 -3.18
CA ILE A 140 -7.94 9.39 -2.98
C ILE A 140 -8.74 8.25 -3.61
N SER A 141 -10.06 8.23 -3.44
CA SER A 141 -10.93 7.26 -4.11
C SER A 141 -10.77 7.31 -5.64
N ILE A 142 -10.61 8.50 -6.22
CA ILE A 142 -10.45 8.69 -7.67
C ILE A 142 -9.06 8.24 -8.12
N ALA A 143 -7.99 8.55 -7.39
CA ALA A 143 -6.63 8.11 -7.72
C ALA A 143 -6.49 6.59 -7.60
N LEU A 144 -7.00 5.99 -6.51
CA LEU A 144 -7.06 4.54 -6.34
C LEU A 144 -7.89 3.87 -7.43
N SER A 145 -9.06 4.42 -7.78
CA SER A 145 -9.89 3.86 -8.83
C SER A 145 -9.25 3.98 -10.22
N ARG A 146 -8.60 5.09 -10.54
CA ARG A 146 -7.91 5.26 -11.83
C ARG A 146 -6.71 4.34 -11.98
N ASN A 147 -5.89 4.16 -10.95
CA ASN A 147 -4.68 3.33 -11.06
C ASN A 147 -4.90 1.84 -10.79
N ILE A 148 -5.89 1.48 -9.96
CA ILE A 148 -6.12 0.10 -9.53
C ILE A 148 -7.26 -0.56 -10.30
N LEU A 149 -8.35 0.17 -10.60
CA LEU A 149 -9.53 -0.40 -11.27
C LEU A 149 -9.43 -0.36 -12.81
N TYR A 150 -8.57 0.50 -13.40
CA TYR A 150 -8.40 0.58 -14.85
C TYR A 150 -7.37 -0.40 -15.45
N SER A 151 -6.69 -1.22 -14.64
CA SER A 151 -5.90 -2.33 -15.15
C SER A 151 -6.81 -3.48 -15.56
N ARG A 152 -7.43 -3.33 -16.73
CA ARG A 152 -8.08 -4.38 -17.54
C ARG A 152 -8.58 -5.61 -16.77
N GLY A 153 -9.83 -5.56 -16.30
CA GLY A 153 -10.61 -6.79 -16.07
C GLY A 153 -10.32 -7.58 -14.79
N HIS A 154 -9.65 -7.02 -13.80
CA HIS A 154 -9.34 -7.72 -12.54
C HIS A 154 -10.03 -7.09 -11.33
N ASP A 155 -10.65 -7.94 -10.51
CA ASP A 155 -11.36 -7.60 -9.27
C ASP A 155 -10.35 -7.18 -8.16
N ALA A 156 -9.82 -5.95 -8.21
CA ALA A 156 -9.05 -5.38 -7.11
C ALA A 156 -10.02 -4.89 -6.00
N ARG A 157 -9.75 -5.21 -4.75
CA ARG A 157 -10.65 -4.93 -3.62
C ARG A 157 -10.00 -4.04 -2.58
N VAL A 158 -10.70 -2.96 -2.23
CA VAL A 158 -10.26 -2.03 -1.17
C VAL A 158 -10.94 -2.40 0.14
N VAL A 159 -10.14 -2.60 1.19
CA VAL A 159 -10.58 -2.71 2.58
C VAL A 159 -10.25 -1.37 3.25
N VAL A 160 -11.26 -0.65 3.72
CA VAL A 160 -11.12 0.63 4.42
C VAL A 160 -11.11 0.40 5.92
#